data_c567fea32f3705e8985acbe4b5f97b90
#
_entry.id   c567fea32f3705e8985acbe4b5f97b90
#
_cell.length_a   1.000
_cell.length_b   1.000
_cell.length_c   1.000
_cell.angle_alpha   90.00
_cell.angle_beta   90.00
_cell.angle_gamma   90.00
#
_symmetry.space_group_name_H-M   'P 1'
#
loop_
_entity.id
_entity.type
_entity.pdbx_description
1 polymer ?
#
loop_
_entity_poly.entity_id
_entity_poly.type
_entity_poly.pdbx_seq_one_letter_code
_entity_poly.pdbx_strand_id
1 'polypeptide(L)'
;MAMAEERDTSVVSPVTAAPPPPDRAPARRRSGVHKIRRTAALLIVAALVATGGATVPEPPSPGWASPGLIGGGGWPFTGVPISPEQGEGASYLPDSSVVRLEDGRIRLIPSGGDTPITVDASDPRVDRAVRSDSAWLAQGTIPTGGHDRAYRDMAVRALLDLRLLTRPNGASLASWYTKWRYCWPRDSAFAVAAFTVTGHPSEARRVLRFLARTQSGNGMWAARYNPDGTAVADGRAFQLDSLGWVLWAAWFHRARTGSSDELPVLWPMVRRAADHLARSLDAEGLPPASSDYWERDPQREQDPRRPTLGVVGPVLAGLRAAADLARARGETRKAAEWRHAAQRVSDAVARQFAPYGYPRSPIRGGRMDTSVTFLAPPFAPADTRVTSAIADAARKQALPNGGVLPGERWSGDPKVAWTPETALFGLAAAAAGRTDEAHERLGWLASHRTSLGALPEKVGQTGRPAGPAPLGWTASLVLLSLSALERPLPIP
;
A
#
# COMPACT_ATOMS: atom_id res chain seq x y z
N MET A 1 61.86 -37.31 -7.41
CA MET A 1 62.45 -38.47 -6.66
C MET A 1 61.26 -39.14 -5.99
N ALA A 2 60.92 -40.27 -6.60
CA ALA A 2 60.40 -41.53 -6.14
C ALA A 2 59.05 -41.50 -5.43
N MET A 3 57.92 -42.01 -6.05
CA MET A 3 57.60 -43.45 -6.28
C MET A 3 57.47 -44.20 -4.95
N ALA A 4 56.42 -44.87 -4.57
CA ALA A 4 55.68 -45.97 -5.12
C ALA A 4 54.42 -46.20 -4.25
N GLU A 5 53.29 -46.59 -4.85
CA GLU A 5 52.79 -47.97 -5.06
C GLU A 5 52.10 -48.63 -3.86
N GLU A 6 50.82 -48.85 -4.09
CA GLU A 6 50.05 -50.13 -4.16
C GLU A 6 49.70 -50.76 -2.79
N ARG A 7 48.44 -51.20 -2.55
CA ARG A 7 47.69 -52.32 -3.11
C ARG A 7 46.27 -52.41 -2.59
N ASP A 8 45.40 -52.73 -3.51
CA ASP A 8 44.13 -53.41 -3.54
C ASP A 8 43.97 -54.56 -2.51
N THR A 9 42.83 -54.68 -1.86
CA THR A 9 42.22 -55.98 -1.50
C THR A 9 40.65 -55.82 -1.44
N SER A 10 40.03 -56.35 -2.48
CA SER A 10 38.64 -56.80 -2.56
C SER A 10 38.31 -57.86 -1.50
N VAL A 11 37.19 -57.74 -0.82
CA VAL A 11 36.46 -58.85 -0.19
C VAL A 11 35.03 -58.86 -0.65
N VAL A 12 34.75 -59.96 -1.35
CA VAL A 12 33.42 -60.35 -1.87
C VAL A 12 32.71 -61.16 -0.79
N SER A 13 31.37 -60.98 -0.71
CA SER A 13 30.33 -61.98 -0.45
C SER A 13 29.57 -61.92 0.86
N PRO A 14 28.43 -62.58 0.98
CA PRO A 14 27.60 -63.23 -0.05
C PRO A 14 26.11 -62.78 -0.07
N VAL A 15 25.47 -63.04 -1.20
CA VAL A 15 24.06 -63.04 -1.46
C VAL A 15 23.33 -64.06 -0.58
N THR A 16 22.30 -63.63 0.14
CA THR A 16 21.29 -64.51 0.72
C THR A 16 19.99 -64.39 -0.04
N ALA A 17 19.52 -65.54 -0.47
CA ALA A 17 18.35 -65.73 -1.30
C ALA A 17 17.03 -65.40 -0.58
N ALA A 18 16.08 -64.79 -1.29
CA ALA A 18 14.70 -64.60 -0.88
C ALA A 18 13.88 -65.87 -0.89
N PRO A 19 12.95 -66.08 0.03
CA PRO A 19 12.00 -67.21 0.00
C PRO A 19 10.89 -67.02 -1.06
N PRO A 20 10.31 -68.12 -1.57
CA PRO A 20 9.30 -68.09 -2.61
C PRO A 20 7.94 -67.60 -2.10
N PRO A 21 7.09 -67.08 -2.99
CA PRO A 21 5.75 -66.55 -2.64
C PRO A 21 4.76 -67.65 -2.37
N PRO A 22 3.78 -67.48 -1.47
CA PRO A 22 2.72 -68.46 -1.22
C PRO A 22 1.65 -68.46 -2.32
N ASP A 23 1.02 -69.62 -2.48
CA ASP A 23 0.05 -70.04 -3.47
C ASP A 23 -1.17 -69.11 -3.57
N ARG A 24 -1.65 -68.94 -4.80
CA ARG A 24 -2.89 -68.25 -5.20
C ARG A 24 -4.11 -69.13 -4.88
N ALA A 25 -4.99 -68.63 -4.05
CA ALA A 25 -6.39 -69.10 -3.94
C ALA A 25 -7.30 -68.23 -4.83
N PRO A 26 -8.43 -68.75 -5.36
CA PRO A 26 -9.14 -68.17 -6.52
C PRO A 26 -9.97 -66.95 -6.19
N ALA A 27 -9.92 -65.97 -7.07
CA ALA A 27 -10.66 -64.72 -7.00
C ALA A 27 -12.18 -64.93 -7.06
N ARG A 28 -12.89 -64.56 -6.02
CA ARG A 28 -14.33 -64.34 -6.09
C ARG A 28 -14.61 -62.97 -6.73
N ARG A 29 -15.29 -63.01 -7.88
CA ARG A 29 -15.91 -61.84 -8.53
C ARG A 29 -16.82 -61.15 -7.52
N ARG A 30 -16.46 -59.98 -7.03
CA ARG A 30 -17.36 -59.02 -6.39
C ARG A 30 -17.62 -57.86 -7.35
N SER A 31 -18.86 -57.69 -7.60
CA SER A 31 -19.60 -56.85 -8.51
C SER A 31 -19.11 -55.41 -8.64
N GLY A 32 -19.22 -54.86 -9.86
CA GLY A 32 -18.86 -53.50 -10.30
C GLY A 32 -19.60 -52.33 -9.65
N VAL A 33 -20.40 -52.57 -8.60
CA VAL A 33 -21.19 -51.52 -7.94
C VAL A 33 -20.32 -50.57 -7.07
N HIS A 34 -19.18 -51.05 -6.58
CA HIS A 34 -18.29 -50.18 -5.76
C HIS A 34 -17.41 -49.21 -6.56
N LYS A 35 -17.09 -49.53 -7.84
CA LYS A 35 -16.35 -48.61 -8.72
C LYS A 35 -17.24 -47.44 -9.18
N ILE A 36 -18.50 -47.73 -9.51
CA ILE A 36 -19.46 -46.70 -9.95
C ILE A 36 -19.75 -45.71 -8.82
N ARG A 37 -19.87 -46.18 -7.55
CA ARG A 37 -20.07 -45.28 -6.41
C ARG A 37 -18.86 -44.37 -6.08
N ARG A 38 -17.63 -44.88 -6.27
CA ARG A 38 -16.41 -44.05 -6.08
C ARG A 38 -16.22 -43.03 -7.21
N THR A 39 -16.55 -43.39 -8.45
CA THR A 39 -16.47 -42.44 -9.58
C THR A 39 -17.58 -41.40 -9.52
N ALA A 40 -18.79 -41.77 -9.10
CA ALA A 40 -19.89 -40.84 -8.88
C ALA A 40 -19.60 -39.87 -7.69
N ALA A 41 -19.02 -40.37 -6.60
CA ALA A 41 -18.63 -39.53 -5.49
C ALA A 41 -17.48 -38.55 -5.84
N LEU A 42 -16.51 -38.99 -6.67
CA LEU A 42 -15.45 -38.14 -7.18
C LEU A 42 -15.97 -37.10 -8.18
N LEU A 43 -16.93 -37.43 -9.01
CA LEU A 43 -17.58 -36.49 -9.93
C LEU A 43 -18.48 -35.49 -9.19
N ILE A 44 -19.16 -35.92 -8.12
CA ILE A 44 -19.95 -35.00 -7.26
C ILE A 44 -19.03 -34.08 -6.47
N VAL A 45 -17.89 -34.56 -5.97
CA VAL A 45 -16.91 -33.71 -5.30
C VAL A 45 -16.21 -32.77 -6.29
N ALA A 46 -15.89 -33.24 -7.52
CA ALA A 46 -15.36 -32.39 -8.57
C ALA A 46 -16.40 -31.35 -9.05
N ALA A 47 -17.67 -31.71 -9.14
CA ALA A 47 -18.76 -30.80 -9.47
C ALA A 47 -19.02 -29.78 -8.34
N LEU A 48 -18.94 -30.20 -7.06
CA LEU A 48 -19.06 -29.31 -5.93
C LEU A 48 -17.83 -28.38 -5.78
N VAL A 49 -16.63 -28.82 -6.14
CA VAL A 49 -15.43 -27.97 -6.20
C VAL A 49 -15.49 -27.05 -7.42
N ALA A 50 -16.07 -27.49 -8.55
CA ALA A 50 -16.26 -26.65 -9.73
C ALA A 50 -17.43 -25.65 -9.58
N THR A 51 -18.45 -25.99 -8.77
CA THR A 51 -19.56 -25.06 -8.47
C THR A 51 -19.32 -24.19 -7.23
N GLY A 52 -18.38 -24.59 -6.34
CA GLY A 52 -17.95 -23.79 -5.21
C GLY A 52 -17.01 -22.63 -5.58
N GLY A 53 -16.62 -22.53 -6.85
CA GLY A 53 -15.79 -21.46 -7.40
C GLY A 53 -16.53 -20.47 -8.30
N ALA A 54 -17.87 -20.50 -8.36
CA ALA A 54 -18.62 -19.38 -8.90
C ALA A 54 -18.43 -18.19 -7.95
N THR A 55 -17.36 -17.43 -8.15
CA THR A 55 -17.24 -16.11 -7.60
C THR A 55 -18.50 -15.37 -8.05
N VAL A 56 -19.40 -15.09 -7.11
CA VAL A 56 -20.46 -14.12 -7.32
C VAL A 56 -19.76 -12.90 -7.94
N PRO A 57 -20.12 -12.46 -9.16
CA PRO A 57 -19.46 -11.32 -9.77
C PRO A 57 -19.47 -10.19 -8.74
N GLU A 58 -18.29 -9.74 -8.35
CA GLU A 58 -18.20 -8.59 -7.44
C GLU A 58 -18.91 -7.43 -8.14
N PRO A 59 -19.89 -6.79 -7.50
CA PRO A 59 -20.58 -5.69 -8.14
C PRO A 59 -19.55 -4.66 -8.58
N PRO A 60 -19.69 -4.07 -9.78
CA PRO A 60 -18.74 -3.11 -10.29
C PRO A 60 -18.54 -2.00 -9.25
N SER A 61 -17.28 -1.67 -8.95
CA SER A 61 -16.98 -0.56 -8.06
C SER A 61 -17.56 0.71 -8.64
N PRO A 62 -18.39 1.44 -7.90
CA PRO A 62 -18.93 2.71 -8.41
C PRO A 62 -17.76 3.67 -8.62
N GLY A 63 -17.65 4.25 -9.81
CA GLY A 63 -16.55 5.13 -10.17
C GLY A 63 -16.53 6.47 -9.45
N TRP A 64 -17.50 6.75 -8.56
CA TRP A 64 -17.69 8.06 -7.93
C TRP A 64 -18.10 7.98 -6.44
N ALA A 65 -18.24 6.81 -5.87
CA ALA A 65 -18.75 6.68 -4.50
C ALA A 65 -17.78 7.23 -3.45
N SER A 66 -18.33 7.87 -2.42
CA SER A 66 -17.60 8.35 -1.26
C SER A 66 -18.27 7.87 0.04
N PRO A 67 -17.57 7.90 1.19
CA PRO A 67 -18.15 7.50 2.47
C PRO A 67 -19.45 8.24 2.82
N GLY A 68 -19.56 9.52 2.50
CA GLY A 68 -20.78 10.31 2.71
C GLY A 68 -21.99 9.82 1.92
N LEU A 69 -21.79 9.05 0.84
CA LEU A 69 -22.84 8.51 -0.01
C LEU A 69 -23.18 7.05 0.27
N ILE A 70 -22.63 6.43 1.30
CA ILE A 70 -22.95 5.05 1.65
C ILE A 70 -24.41 4.94 2.07
N GLY A 71 -25.16 4.04 1.45
CA GLY A 71 -26.50 3.66 1.89
C GLY A 71 -26.45 3.00 3.27
N GLY A 72 -27.22 3.44 4.22
CA GLY A 72 -27.29 3.11 5.63
C GLY A 72 -26.67 1.76 6.04
N GLY A 73 -26.03 1.72 7.12
CA GLY A 73 -25.29 0.57 7.66
C GLY A 73 -24.04 1.06 8.34
N GLY A 74 -23.83 0.60 9.55
CA GLY A 74 -22.63 0.91 10.31
C GLY A 74 -21.40 0.23 9.75
N TRP A 75 -20.33 0.31 10.47
CA TRP A 75 -19.14 -0.45 10.19
C TRP A 75 -19.32 -1.96 10.48
N PRO A 76 -18.82 -2.89 9.65
CA PRO A 76 -18.12 -2.68 8.36
C PRO A 76 -19.12 -2.41 7.24
N PHE A 77 -19.23 -1.25 6.76
CA PHE A 77 -20.13 -0.74 5.72
C PHE A 77 -20.92 -1.84 4.95
N THR A 78 -22.05 -2.25 5.50
CA THR A 78 -22.93 -3.25 4.89
C THR A 78 -23.93 -2.61 3.91
N GLY A 79 -23.97 -1.28 3.88
CA GLY A 79 -24.86 -0.55 3.01
C GLY A 79 -24.43 -0.56 1.55
N VAL A 80 -25.40 -0.47 0.67
CA VAL A 80 -25.19 -0.30 -0.76
C VAL A 80 -24.82 1.15 -1.04
N PRO A 81 -23.78 1.44 -1.87
CA PRO A 81 -23.53 2.81 -2.35
C PRO A 81 -24.75 3.38 -3.03
N ILE A 82 -24.95 4.69 -2.93
CA ILE A 82 -25.95 5.39 -3.73
C ILE A 82 -25.61 5.16 -5.21
N SER A 83 -26.63 4.93 -6.04
CA SER A 83 -26.43 4.69 -7.46
C SER A 83 -25.77 5.90 -8.15
N PRO A 84 -25.10 5.71 -9.30
CA PRO A 84 -24.56 6.82 -10.08
C PRO A 84 -25.59 7.91 -10.37
N GLU A 85 -26.83 7.53 -10.69
CA GLU A 85 -27.92 8.46 -10.99
C GLU A 85 -28.31 9.30 -9.78
N GLN A 86 -28.40 8.69 -8.58
CA GLN A 86 -28.66 9.43 -7.33
C GLN A 86 -27.51 10.35 -6.91
N GLY A 87 -26.28 10.03 -7.33
CA GLY A 87 -25.09 10.80 -7.04
C GLY A 87 -24.77 11.87 -8.10
N GLU A 88 -25.38 11.82 -9.28
CA GLU A 88 -25.04 12.72 -10.38
C GLU A 88 -25.29 14.20 -10.02
N GLY A 89 -26.39 14.49 -9.34
CA GLY A 89 -26.72 15.82 -8.81
C GLY A 89 -26.20 16.09 -7.39
N ALA A 90 -25.47 15.14 -6.78
CA ALA A 90 -24.99 15.30 -5.41
C ALA A 90 -23.74 16.18 -5.34
N SER A 91 -23.59 16.91 -4.23
CA SER A 91 -22.42 17.74 -3.96
C SER A 91 -22.11 17.80 -2.47
N TYR A 92 -20.84 17.92 -2.11
CA TYR A 92 -20.46 18.23 -0.73
C TYR A 92 -20.81 19.68 -0.39
N LEU A 93 -21.31 19.89 0.83
CA LEU A 93 -21.37 21.24 1.39
C LEU A 93 -19.93 21.74 1.63
N PRO A 94 -19.69 23.05 1.48
CA PRO A 94 -18.34 23.62 1.59
C PRO A 94 -17.60 23.19 2.86
N ASP A 95 -16.32 22.86 2.73
CA ASP A 95 -15.41 22.48 3.81
C ASP A 95 -15.98 21.39 4.76
N SER A 96 -16.75 20.44 4.20
CA SER A 96 -17.37 19.36 4.99
C SER A 96 -17.44 18.02 4.25
N SER A 97 -17.81 16.98 4.98
CA SER A 97 -18.16 15.66 4.45
C SER A 97 -19.68 15.45 4.38
N VAL A 98 -20.44 16.50 4.48
CA VAL A 98 -21.90 16.52 4.38
C VAL A 98 -22.29 16.63 2.91
N VAL A 99 -23.14 15.73 2.42
CA VAL A 99 -23.53 15.65 1.01
C VAL A 99 -24.96 16.12 0.84
N ARG A 100 -25.17 17.07 -0.05
CA ARG A 100 -26.50 17.38 -0.58
C ARG A 100 -26.79 16.43 -1.75
N LEU A 101 -27.89 15.73 -1.67
CA LEU A 101 -28.40 14.85 -2.73
C LEU A 101 -29.17 15.65 -3.78
N GLU A 102 -29.44 15.04 -4.93
CA GLU A 102 -30.21 15.67 -6.04
C GLU A 102 -31.59 16.13 -5.60
N ASP A 103 -32.27 15.36 -4.73
CA ASP A 103 -33.60 15.69 -4.19
C ASP A 103 -33.59 16.78 -3.09
N GLY A 104 -32.42 17.37 -2.80
CA GLY A 104 -32.23 18.42 -1.80
C GLY A 104 -32.06 17.91 -0.38
N ARG A 105 -32.28 16.62 -0.12
CA ARG A 105 -31.99 16.02 1.19
C ARG A 105 -30.46 15.97 1.46
N ILE A 106 -30.13 15.89 2.73
CA ILE A 106 -28.75 15.90 3.17
C ILE A 106 -28.36 14.53 3.72
N ARG A 107 -27.24 14.02 3.25
CA ARG A 107 -26.61 12.83 3.77
C ARG A 107 -25.36 13.18 4.57
N LEU A 108 -25.26 12.68 5.79
CA LEU A 108 -24.14 12.98 6.70
C LEU A 108 -23.85 11.80 7.63
N ILE A 109 -22.66 11.80 8.22
CA ILE A 109 -22.31 10.96 9.35
C ILE A 109 -22.40 11.85 10.60
N PRO A 110 -23.30 11.56 11.56
CA PRO A 110 -23.43 12.36 12.78
C PRO A 110 -22.13 12.37 13.60
N SER A 111 -21.87 13.47 14.30
CA SER A 111 -20.74 13.57 15.22
C SER A 111 -20.79 12.44 16.26
N GLY A 112 -19.67 11.70 16.39
CA GLY A 112 -19.56 10.54 17.28
C GLY A 112 -20.19 9.25 16.75
N GLY A 113 -20.86 9.30 15.59
CA GLY A 113 -21.39 8.14 14.89
C GLY A 113 -20.45 7.66 13.79
N ASP A 114 -20.76 6.49 13.23
CA ASP A 114 -20.08 5.90 12.09
C ASP A 114 -21.03 5.46 10.98
N THR A 115 -22.33 5.70 11.18
CA THR A 115 -23.40 5.30 10.26
C THR A 115 -23.95 6.53 9.55
N PRO A 116 -23.95 6.57 8.20
CA PRO A 116 -24.57 7.64 7.44
C PRO A 116 -26.09 7.65 7.63
N ILE A 117 -26.64 8.86 7.73
CA ILE A 117 -28.09 9.10 7.75
C ILE A 117 -28.47 10.08 6.67
N THR A 118 -29.72 10.03 6.22
CA THR A 118 -30.31 11.00 5.31
C THR A 118 -31.40 11.77 6.04
N VAL A 119 -31.34 13.10 5.99
CA VAL A 119 -32.24 14.03 6.73
C VAL A 119 -32.65 15.17 5.82
N ASP A 120 -33.64 15.97 6.26
CA ASP A 120 -33.99 17.20 5.59
C ASP A 120 -32.90 18.27 5.74
N ALA A 121 -32.81 19.19 4.78
CA ALA A 121 -31.78 20.23 4.80
C ALA A 121 -31.85 21.14 6.05
N SER A 122 -33.05 21.28 6.65
CA SER A 122 -33.28 22.05 7.88
C SER A 122 -32.94 21.32 9.17
N ASP A 123 -32.52 20.03 9.10
CA ASP A 123 -32.19 19.26 10.30
C ASP A 123 -30.99 19.88 11.01
N PRO A 124 -31.05 20.16 12.32
CA PRO A 124 -29.96 20.82 13.04
C PRO A 124 -28.67 19.99 13.12
N ARG A 125 -28.70 18.69 12.77
CA ARG A 125 -27.50 17.85 12.66
C ARG A 125 -26.66 18.25 11.45
N VAL A 126 -27.24 18.81 10.41
CA VAL A 126 -26.52 19.30 9.21
C VAL A 126 -25.51 20.37 9.61
N ASP A 127 -25.99 21.44 10.25
CA ASP A 127 -25.12 22.53 10.70
C ASP A 127 -24.05 22.07 11.70
N ARG A 128 -24.40 21.14 12.60
CA ARG A 128 -23.41 20.59 13.55
C ARG A 128 -22.33 19.81 12.84
N ALA A 129 -22.67 18.98 11.85
CA ALA A 129 -21.72 18.21 11.08
C ALA A 129 -20.79 19.11 10.25
N VAL A 130 -21.35 20.11 9.55
CA VAL A 130 -20.55 21.09 8.78
C VAL A 130 -19.59 21.85 9.71
N ARG A 131 -20.09 22.39 10.84
CA ARG A 131 -19.23 23.09 11.80
C ARG A 131 -18.14 22.18 12.39
N SER A 132 -18.44 20.89 12.65
CA SER A 132 -17.46 19.92 13.15
C SER A 132 -16.33 19.70 12.16
N ASP A 133 -16.65 19.56 10.88
CA ASP A 133 -15.65 19.35 9.82
C ASP A 133 -14.83 20.62 9.59
N SER A 134 -15.48 21.78 9.48
CA SER A 134 -14.79 23.06 9.30
C SER A 134 -13.88 23.39 10.49
N ALA A 135 -14.34 23.15 11.73
CA ALA A 135 -13.53 23.34 12.93
C ALA A 135 -12.33 22.39 13.00
N TRP A 136 -12.51 21.17 12.53
CA TRP A 136 -11.38 20.22 12.46
C TRP A 136 -10.37 20.64 11.38
N LEU A 137 -10.79 21.05 10.19
CA LEU A 137 -9.92 21.58 9.15
C LEU A 137 -9.12 22.81 9.65
N ALA A 138 -9.76 23.69 10.43
CA ALA A 138 -9.16 24.90 10.99
C ALA A 138 -8.08 24.62 12.06
N GLN A 139 -7.99 23.39 12.59
CA GLN A 139 -6.90 22.99 13.51
C GLN A 139 -5.56 22.81 12.79
N GLY A 140 -5.59 22.64 11.48
CA GLY A 140 -4.41 22.38 10.67
C GLY A 140 -4.18 23.42 9.59
N THR A 141 -3.47 22.99 8.54
CA THR A 141 -3.17 23.81 7.36
C THR A 141 -3.58 23.03 6.11
N ILE A 142 -4.28 23.66 5.21
CA ILE A 142 -4.62 23.09 3.91
C ILE A 142 -3.54 23.48 2.91
N PRO A 143 -2.70 22.54 2.44
CA PRO A 143 -1.70 22.83 1.41
C PRO A 143 -2.42 23.10 0.09
N THR A 144 -2.00 24.14 -0.62
CA THR A 144 -2.64 24.59 -1.87
C THR A 144 -1.72 24.44 -3.08
N GLY A 145 -0.45 24.09 -2.86
CA GLY A 145 0.54 23.87 -3.91
C GLY A 145 1.08 25.14 -4.56
N GLY A 146 0.81 26.31 -3.96
CA GLY A 146 1.34 27.56 -4.48
C GLY A 146 0.47 28.78 -4.20
N HIS A 147 0.78 29.89 -4.87
CA HIS A 147 0.22 31.19 -4.57
C HIS A 147 -1.24 31.39 -5.03
N ASP A 148 -1.65 30.71 -6.09
CA ASP A 148 -2.98 30.84 -6.70
C ASP A 148 -4.07 30.01 -6.02
N ARG A 149 -3.68 29.15 -5.05
CA ARG A 149 -4.60 28.24 -4.34
C ARG A 149 -5.41 27.31 -5.26
N ALA A 150 -4.89 27.02 -6.47
CA ALA A 150 -5.60 26.27 -7.50
C ALA A 150 -6.06 24.87 -7.04
N TYR A 151 -5.35 24.28 -6.07
CA TYR A 151 -5.65 22.93 -5.60
C TYR A 151 -6.33 22.87 -4.24
N ARG A 152 -6.78 24.02 -3.67
CA ARG A 152 -7.40 24.04 -2.33
C ARG A 152 -8.58 23.09 -2.20
N ASP A 153 -9.47 23.06 -3.18
CA ASP A 153 -10.65 22.19 -3.15
C ASP A 153 -10.26 20.69 -3.15
N MET A 154 -9.29 20.31 -3.99
CA MET A 154 -8.75 18.95 -4.01
C MET A 154 -8.09 18.58 -2.68
N ALA A 155 -7.33 19.50 -2.08
CA ALA A 155 -6.66 19.27 -0.80
C ALA A 155 -7.66 19.12 0.35
N VAL A 156 -8.68 19.96 0.42
CA VAL A 156 -9.77 19.87 1.42
C VAL A 156 -10.47 18.52 1.29
N ARG A 157 -10.86 18.13 0.07
CA ARG A 157 -11.54 16.85 -0.14
C ARG A 157 -10.66 15.67 0.23
N ALA A 158 -9.40 15.65 -0.20
CA ALA A 158 -8.44 14.61 0.13
C ALA A 158 -8.24 14.46 1.66
N LEU A 159 -8.14 15.58 2.37
CA LEU A 159 -7.95 15.57 3.81
C LEU A 159 -9.20 15.10 4.57
N LEU A 160 -10.39 15.55 4.15
CA LEU A 160 -11.66 15.08 4.73
C LEU A 160 -11.92 13.60 4.41
N ASP A 161 -11.56 13.14 3.23
CA ASP A 161 -11.64 11.72 2.87
C ASP A 161 -10.73 10.86 3.75
N LEU A 162 -9.48 11.27 3.99
CA LEU A 162 -8.58 10.59 4.92
C LEU A 162 -9.15 10.56 6.35
N ARG A 163 -9.77 11.66 6.80
CA ARG A 163 -10.44 11.71 8.10
C ARG A 163 -11.56 10.69 8.20
N LEU A 164 -12.41 10.57 7.16
CA LEU A 164 -13.50 9.58 7.10
C LEU A 164 -12.98 8.14 7.05
N LEU A 165 -11.88 7.89 6.32
CA LEU A 165 -11.25 6.59 6.21
C LEU A 165 -10.48 6.19 7.47
N THR A 166 -10.22 7.14 8.39
CA THR A 166 -9.46 6.87 9.62
C THR A 166 -10.41 6.75 10.81
N ARG A 167 -10.50 5.55 11.38
CA ARG A 167 -11.38 5.22 12.50
C ARG A 167 -10.86 5.80 13.83
N PRO A 168 -11.69 5.96 14.85
CA PRO A 168 -11.27 6.49 16.17
C PRO A 168 -10.13 5.70 16.81
N ASN A 169 -10.04 4.39 16.57
CA ASN A 169 -8.95 3.55 17.06
C ASN A 169 -7.64 3.68 16.25
N GLY A 170 -7.62 4.49 15.19
CA GLY A 170 -6.48 4.72 14.31
C GLY A 170 -6.37 3.79 13.11
N ALA A 171 -7.32 2.88 12.91
CA ALA A 171 -7.38 2.09 11.69
C ALA A 171 -7.63 3.01 10.49
N SER A 172 -6.66 3.10 9.58
CA SER A 172 -6.75 3.89 8.35
C SER A 172 -6.99 2.96 7.16
N LEU A 173 -8.17 3.08 6.55
CA LEU A 173 -8.63 2.23 5.45
C LEU A 173 -8.03 2.72 4.13
N ALA A 174 -7.67 1.80 3.23
CA ALA A 174 -7.28 2.16 1.87
C ALA A 174 -8.44 2.81 1.10
N SER A 175 -9.64 2.27 1.24
CA SER A 175 -10.91 2.87 0.83
C SER A 175 -12.04 2.27 1.67
N TRP A 176 -13.26 2.71 1.45
CA TRP A 176 -14.43 2.23 2.21
C TRP A 176 -15.15 1.06 1.54
N TYR A 177 -14.82 0.72 0.29
CA TYR A 177 -15.60 -0.18 -0.55
C TYR A 177 -14.88 -1.51 -0.82
N THR A 178 -15.63 -2.60 -0.84
CA THR A 178 -15.20 -3.97 -1.15
C THR A 178 -13.90 -4.40 -0.43
N LYS A 179 -12.96 -4.97 -1.17
CA LYS A 179 -11.67 -5.45 -0.65
C LYS A 179 -10.65 -4.36 -0.34
N TRP A 180 -10.98 -3.08 -0.56
CA TRP A 180 -10.16 -1.94 -0.12
C TRP A 180 -10.52 -1.43 1.29
N ARG A 181 -11.58 -1.95 1.93
CA ARG A 181 -12.01 -1.59 3.30
C ARG A 181 -11.11 -2.14 4.41
N TYR A 182 -9.86 -2.39 4.12
CA TYR A 182 -8.86 -2.87 5.05
C TYR A 182 -7.75 -1.84 5.24
N CYS A 183 -6.94 -2.04 6.27
CA CYS A 183 -5.79 -1.22 6.60
C CYS A 183 -4.51 -1.92 6.13
N TRP A 184 -3.86 -1.38 5.11
CA TRP A 184 -2.51 -1.76 4.77
C TRP A 184 -1.51 -0.92 5.57
N PRO A 185 -0.46 -1.53 6.16
CA PRO A 185 0.54 -0.74 6.89
C PRO A 185 1.23 0.32 6.02
N ARG A 186 1.48 0.03 4.74
CA ARG A 186 2.00 0.99 3.76
C ARG A 186 1.07 2.20 3.62
N ASP A 187 -0.20 1.98 3.27
CA ASP A 187 -1.19 3.05 3.07
C ASP A 187 -1.37 3.88 4.35
N SER A 188 -1.43 3.20 5.49
CA SER A 188 -1.50 3.84 6.81
C SER A 188 -0.28 4.72 7.09
N ALA A 189 0.92 4.31 6.66
CA ALA A 189 2.14 5.12 6.82
C ALA A 189 2.07 6.43 6.02
N PHE A 190 1.53 6.40 4.80
CA PHE A 190 1.31 7.61 4.01
C PHE A 190 0.21 8.51 4.61
N ALA A 191 -0.85 7.93 5.18
CA ALA A 191 -1.86 8.69 5.92
C ALA A 191 -1.25 9.41 7.15
N VAL A 192 -0.34 8.76 7.89
CA VAL A 192 0.43 9.42 8.97
C VAL A 192 1.19 10.63 8.45
N ALA A 193 1.90 10.49 7.34
CA ALA A 193 2.67 11.59 6.76
C ALA A 193 1.75 12.74 6.30
N ALA A 194 0.63 12.42 5.65
CA ALA A 194 -0.36 13.40 5.19
C ALA A 194 -0.98 14.17 6.36
N PHE A 195 -1.45 13.51 7.42
CA PHE A 195 -1.94 14.16 8.63
C PHE A 195 -0.87 15.02 9.30
N THR A 196 0.39 14.58 9.26
CA THR A 196 1.49 15.33 9.83
C THR A 196 1.75 16.64 9.10
N VAL A 197 1.81 16.63 7.76
CA VAL A 197 2.08 17.86 6.99
C VAL A 197 0.90 18.83 7.00
N THR A 198 -0.30 18.34 7.20
CA THR A 198 -1.52 19.14 7.28
C THR A 198 -1.84 19.62 8.70
N GLY A 199 -0.95 19.38 9.69
CA GLY A 199 -1.12 19.90 11.05
C GLY A 199 -2.17 19.15 11.89
N HIS A 200 -2.40 17.87 11.60
CA HIS A 200 -3.31 16.98 12.34
C HIS A 200 -2.52 15.87 13.10
N PRO A 201 -1.59 16.21 14.01
CA PRO A 201 -0.71 15.23 14.64
C PRO A 201 -1.43 14.23 15.53
N SER A 202 -2.63 14.54 16.02
CA SER A 202 -3.44 13.59 16.81
C SER A 202 -3.92 12.42 15.97
N GLU A 203 -4.33 12.66 14.73
CA GLU A 203 -4.69 11.63 13.76
C GLU A 203 -3.47 10.78 13.40
N ALA A 204 -2.36 11.41 13.08
CA ALA A 204 -1.10 10.72 12.79
C ALA A 204 -0.68 9.78 13.94
N ARG A 205 -0.75 10.26 15.19
CA ARG A 205 -0.43 9.46 16.38
C ARG A 205 -1.38 8.27 16.56
N ARG A 206 -2.69 8.47 16.33
CA ARG A 206 -3.66 7.37 16.41
C ARG A 206 -3.34 6.26 15.42
N VAL A 207 -3.01 6.61 14.18
CA VAL A 207 -2.62 5.64 13.14
C VAL A 207 -1.33 4.93 13.52
N LEU A 208 -0.29 5.63 13.97
CA LEU A 208 0.97 5.01 14.44
C LEU A 208 0.74 4.04 15.61
N ARG A 209 -0.12 4.41 16.57
CA ARG A 209 -0.48 3.52 17.68
C ARG A 209 -1.28 2.30 17.25
N PHE A 210 -2.14 2.42 16.22
CA PHE A 210 -2.80 1.27 15.60
C PHE A 210 -1.77 0.31 14.99
N LEU A 211 -0.83 0.82 14.20
CA LEU A 211 0.26 0.04 13.62
C LEU A 211 1.13 -0.63 14.69
N ALA A 212 1.40 0.06 15.81
CA ALA A 212 2.16 -0.51 16.91
C ALA A 212 1.43 -1.68 17.61
N ARG A 213 0.10 -1.60 17.73
CA ARG A 213 -0.71 -2.68 18.32
C ARG A 213 -0.86 -3.90 17.42
N THR A 214 -0.89 -3.70 16.10
CA THR A 214 -1.11 -4.78 15.13
C THR A 214 0.17 -5.48 14.70
N GLN A 215 1.34 -4.95 15.11
CA GLN A 215 2.63 -5.56 14.79
C GLN A 215 2.81 -6.90 15.50
N SER A 216 3.24 -7.92 14.76
CA SER A 216 3.61 -9.22 15.31
C SER A 216 4.90 -9.16 16.14
N GLY A 217 5.08 -10.12 17.06
CA GLY A 217 6.27 -10.17 17.95
C GLY A 217 7.61 -10.26 17.22
N ASN A 218 7.64 -10.82 16.00
CA ASN A 218 8.82 -10.90 15.14
C ASN A 218 9.14 -9.59 14.39
N GLY A 219 8.35 -8.53 14.55
CA GLY A 219 8.54 -7.23 13.90
C GLY A 219 7.83 -7.05 12.57
N MET A 220 7.13 -8.06 12.09
CA MET A 220 6.39 -8.05 10.83
C MET A 220 4.96 -7.54 11.02
N TRP A 221 4.32 -7.18 9.92
CA TRP A 221 2.87 -7.00 9.81
C TRP A 221 2.30 -7.99 8.79
N ALA A 222 1.04 -8.41 9.00
CA ALA A 222 0.27 -9.02 7.92
C ALA A 222 0.11 -8.03 6.76
N ALA A 223 -0.17 -8.54 5.57
CA ALA A 223 -0.36 -7.69 4.38
C ALA A 223 -1.41 -6.60 4.64
N ARG A 224 -2.48 -6.94 5.36
CA ARG A 224 -3.56 -6.01 5.71
C ARG A 224 -4.34 -6.46 6.94
N TYR A 225 -5.09 -5.53 7.51
CA TYR A 225 -5.86 -5.73 8.74
C TYR A 225 -7.30 -5.29 8.58
N ASN A 226 -8.20 -5.94 9.31
CA ASN A 226 -9.53 -5.42 9.58
C ASN A 226 -9.44 -4.15 10.44
N PRO A 227 -10.48 -3.32 10.48
CA PRO A 227 -10.49 -2.09 11.29
C PRO A 227 -10.38 -2.33 12.79
N ASP A 228 -10.73 -3.52 13.27
CA ASP A 228 -10.55 -3.91 14.66
C ASP A 228 -9.09 -4.27 15.01
N GLY A 229 -8.23 -4.39 14.02
CA GLY A 229 -6.82 -4.75 14.15
C GLY A 229 -6.53 -6.24 13.99
N THR A 230 -7.53 -7.07 13.68
CA THR A 230 -7.29 -8.47 13.34
C THR A 230 -6.69 -8.60 11.95
N ALA A 231 -5.72 -9.49 11.76
CA ALA A 231 -5.13 -9.73 10.45
C ALA A 231 -6.16 -10.36 9.50
N VAL A 232 -6.15 -9.95 8.23
CA VAL A 232 -6.99 -10.57 7.20
C VAL A 232 -6.37 -11.89 6.78
N ALA A 233 -7.10 -12.99 6.99
CA ALA A 233 -6.66 -14.35 6.69
C ALA A 233 -7.06 -14.75 5.25
N ASP A 234 -6.47 -14.13 4.25
CA ASP A 234 -6.77 -14.38 2.83
C ASP A 234 -5.59 -14.98 2.04
N GLY A 235 -4.60 -15.50 2.74
CA GLY A 235 -3.43 -16.17 2.15
C GLY A 235 -2.39 -15.23 1.52
N ARG A 236 -2.53 -13.91 1.64
CA ARG A 236 -1.53 -12.97 1.14
C ARG A 236 -0.23 -13.09 1.93
N ALA A 237 0.88 -13.11 1.20
CA ALA A 237 2.20 -13.08 1.80
C ALA A 237 2.47 -11.77 2.54
N PHE A 238 3.36 -11.81 3.52
CA PHE A 238 3.89 -10.60 4.16
C PHE A 238 4.56 -9.70 3.13
N GLN A 239 4.49 -8.39 3.38
CA GLN A 239 5.06 -7.35 2.51
C GLN A 239 6.16 -6.62 3.29
N LEU A 240 7.42 -6.81 2.89
CA LEU A 240 8.56 -6.17 3.58
C LEU A 240 8.63 -4.67 3.36
N ASP A 241 8.07 -4.15 2.25
CA ASP A 241 7.94 -2.71 2.03
C ASP A 241 7.20 -2.01 3.17
N SER A 242 6.21 -2.69 3.75
CA SER A 242 5.42 -2.20 4.88
C SER A 242 6.26 -1.83 6.09
N LEU A 243 7.29 -2.64 6.41
CA LEU A 243 8.19 -2.34 7.53
C LEU A 243 8.95 -1.03 7.29
N GLY A 244 9.47 -0.87 6.07
CA GLY A 244 10.18 0.33 5.66
C GLY A 244 9.30 1.58 5.75
N TRP A 245 8.09 1.50 5.22
CA TRP A 245 7.15 2.62 5.22
C TRP A 245 6.69 3.02 6.62
N VAL A 246 6.42 2.05 7.51
CA VAL A 246 6.01 2.36 8.90
C VAL A 246 7.16 3.02 9.68
N LEU A 247 8.41 2.55 9.50
CA LEU A 247 9.58 3.18 10.10
C LEU A 247 9.79 4.61 9.59
N TRP A 248 9.66 4.82 8.27
CA TRP A 248 9.73 6.13 7.65
C TRP A 248 8.65 7.06 8.19
N ALA A 249 7.40 6.61 8.29
CA ALA A 249 6.29 7.43 8.78
C ALA A 249 6.46 7.85 10.25
N ALA A 250 6.93 6.95 11.12
CA ALA A 250 7.21 7.28 12.52
C ALA A 250 8.32 8.33 12.64
N TRP A 251 9.37 8.19 11.83
CA TRP A 251 10.45 9.18 11.74
C TRP A 251 9.96 10.50 11.14
N PHE A 252 9.21 10.45 10.03
CA PHE A 252 8.69 11.63 9.35
C PHE A 252 7.81 12.46 10.27
N HIS A 253 6.94 11.82 11.04
CA HIS A 253 6.10 12.48 12.04
C HIS A 253 6.96 13.23 13.06
N ARG A 254 7.98 12.58 13.64
CA ARG A 254 8.90 13.22 14.56
C ARG A 254 9.69 14.36 13.91
N ALA A 255 10.29 14.12 12.74
CA ALA A 255 11.12 15.11 12.05
C ALA A 255 10.32 16.37 11.68
N ARG A 256 9.06 16.21 11.30
CA ARG A 256 8.20 17.33 10.88
C ARG A 256 7.60 18.09 12.06
N THR A 257 7.21 17.41 13.13
CA THR A 257 6.63 18.05 14.33
C THR A 257 7.66 18.56 15.31
N GLY A 258 8.90 18.10 15.23
CA GLY A 258 9.95 18.36 16.22
C GLY A 258 9.72 17.67 17.57
N SER A 259 8.58 16.96 17.76
CA SER A 259 8.24 16.29 19.03
C SER A 259 8.75 14.85 19.05
N SER A 260 9.28 14.47 20.22
CA SER A 260 9.67 13.09 20.54
C SER A 260 8.73 12.41 21.53
N ASP A 261 7.59 13.00 21.86
CA ASP A 261 6.68 12.52 22.92
C ASP A 261 6.12 11.12 22.64
N GLU A 262 5.89 10.79 21.37
CA GLU A 262 5.40 9.47 20.96
C GLU A 262 6.52 8.42 20.87
N LEU A 263 7.78 8.84 20.80
CA LEU A 263 8.89 7.91 20.57
C LEU A 263 9.03 6.83 21.65
N PRO A 264 8.85 7.10 22.95
CA PRO A 264 8.87 6.05 23.97
C PRO A 264 7.80 4.97 23.75
N VAL A 265 6.59 5.37 23.36
CA VAL A 265 5.46 4.45 23.10
C VAL A 265 5.68 3.65 21.82
N LEU A 266 6.22 4.26 20.78
CA LEU A 266 6.46 3.64 19.48
C LEU A 266 7.76 2.85 19.41
N TRP A 267 8.67 3.04 20.38
CA TRP A 267 10.01 2.45 20.35
C TRP A 267 10.03 0.92 20.23
N PRO A 268 9.19 0.17 20.97
CA PRO A 268 9.15 -1.29 20.79
C PRO A 268 8.82 -1.71 19.36
N MET A 269 7.90 -1.00 18.70
CA MET A 269 7.55 -1.21 17.29
C MET A 269 8.73 -0.91 16.37
N VAL A 270 9.32 0.27 16.50
CA VAL A 270 10.48 0.72 15.71
C VAL A 270 11.62 -0.29 15.82
N ARG A 271 11.97 -0.67 17.06
CA ARG A 271 13.07 -1.60 17.31
C ARG A 271 12.84 -2.97 16.66
N ARG A 272 11.64 -3.56 16.85
CA ARG A 272 11.34 -4.88 16.26
C ARG A 272 11.39 -4.85 14.73
N ALA A 273 10.80 -3.83 14.10
CA ALA A 273 10.81 -3.72 12.64
C ALA A 273 12.21 -3.48 12.07
N ALA A 274 12.98 -2.55 12.64
CA ALA A 274 14.34 -2.25 12.18
C ALA A 274 15.30 -3.41 12.43
N ASP A 275 15.21 -4.08 13.58
CA ASP A 275 15.99 -5.27 13.88
C ASP A 275 15.64 -6.43 12.92
N HIS A 276 14.37 -6.60 12.55
CA HIS A 276 13.97 -7.58 11.57
C HIS A 276 14.60 -7.29 10.20
N LEU A 277 14.46 -6.05 9.69
CA LEU A 277 15.04 -5.66 8.41
C LEU A 277 16.56 -5.81 8.40
N ALA A 278 17.27 -5.33 9.44
CA ALA A 278 18.73 -5.40 9.51
C ALA A 278 19.26 -6.85 9.51
N ARG A 279 18.56 -7.77 10.19
CA ARG A 279 18.94 -9.20 10.23
C ARG A 279 18.53 -9.97 8.98
N SER A 280 17.54 -9.52 8.23
CA SER A 280 17.06 -10.22 7.03
C SER A 280 17.92 -9.96 5.79
N LEU A 281 18.86 -9.01 5.84
CA LEU A 281 19.73 -8.69 4.71
C LEU A 281 20.71 -9.86 4.43
N ASP A 282 20.78 -10.24 3.16
CA ASP A 282 21.75 -11.24 2.69
C ASP A 282 23.21 -10.72 2.72
N ALA A 283 24.15 -11.53 2.30
CA ALA A 283 25.57 -11.14 2.24
C ALA A 283 25.82 -9.96 1.28
N GLU A 284 25.00 -9.81 0.25
CA GLU A 284 25.10 -8.75 -0.75
C GLU A 284 24.44 -7.43 -0.28
N GLY A 285 23.69 -7.46 0.80
CA GLY A 285 23.01 -6.30 1.40
C GLY A 285 21.57 -6.12 0.94
N LEU A 286 20.98 -7.10 0.27
CA LEU A 286 19.57 -7.06 -0.15
C LEU A 286 18.65 -7.74 0.87
N PRO A 287 17.42 -7.23 1.06
CA PRO A 287 16.37 -7.95 1.76
C PRO A 287 15.91 -9.16 0.94
N PRO A 288 15.23 -10.16 1.53
CA PRO A 288 14.66 -11.26 0.79
C PRO A 288 13.57 -10.80 -0.19
N ALA A 289 13.32 -11.59 -1.22
CA ALA A 289 12.20 -11.38 -2.14
C ALA A 289 10.89 -11.41 -1.34
N SER A 290 10.02 -10.46 -1.64
CA SER A 290 8.74 -10.27 -0.97
C SER A 290 7.74 -9.64 -1.95
N SER A 291 6.46 -9.81 -1.70
CA SER A 291 5.43 -8.95 -2.28
C SER A 291 5.65 -7.49 -1.85
N ASP A 292 5.25 -6.57 -2.69
CA ASP A 292 5.34 -5.12 -2.49
C ASP A 292 4.00 -4.43 -2.81
N TYR A 293 4.02 -3.12 -3.08
CA TYR A 293 2.83 -2.33 -3.41
C TYR A 293 2.04 -2.82 -4.65
N TRP A 294 2.63 -3.64 -5.52
CA TRP A 294 1.89 -4.33 -6.58
C TRP A 294 1.06 -5.51 -6.07
N GLU A 295 1.28 -5.96 -4.84
CA GLU A 295 0.63 -7.12 -4.22
C GLU A 295 0.74 -8.40 -5.06
N ARG A 296 1.82 -8.49 -5.84
CA ARG A 296 2.11 -9.63 -6.69
C ARG A 296 2.96 -10.65 -5.94
N ASP A 297 2.67 -11.92 -6.17
CA ASP A 297 3.54 -13.01 -5.72
C ASP A 297 4.95 -12.84 -6.32
N PRO A 298 6.02 -12.85 -5.50
CA PRO A 298 7.40 -12.78 -5.98
C PRO A 298 7.74 -13.79 -7.07
N GLN A 299 7.10 -14.96 -7.08
CA GLN A 299 7.29 -15.98 -8.13
C GLN A 299 6.88 -15.51 -9.54
N ARG A 300 6.14 -14.43 -9.64
CA ARG A 300 5.71 -13.81 -10.91
C ARG A 300 6.62 -12.68 -11.37
N GLU A 301 7.64 -12.34 -10.58
CA GLU A 301 8.62 -11.31 -10.95
C GLU A 301 9.64 -11.83 -11.97
N GLN A 302 10.38 -10.93 -12.61
CA GLN A 302 11.40 -11.29 -13.59
C GLN A 302 12.55 -12.10 -12.99
N ASP A 303 12.89 -11.83 -11.74
CA ASP A 303 13.77 -12.66 -10.91
C ASP A 303 13.09 -12.95 -9.58
N PRO A 304 12.46 -14.12 -9.44
CA PRO A 304 11.72 -14.49 -8.22
C PRO A 304 12.58 -14.62 -6.96
N ARG A 305 13.89 -14.75 -7.12
CA ARG A 305 14.83 -14.95 -5.99
C ARG A 305 15.35 -13.64 -5.41
N ARG A 306 15.16 -12.53 -6.12
CA ARG A 306 15.65 -11.22 -5.71
C ARG A 306 14.51 -10.27 -5.40
N PRO A 307 14.70 -9.34 -4.44
CA PRO A 307 13.69 -8.34 -4.13
C PRO A 307 13.54 -7.36 -5.29
N THR A 308 12.31 -6.86 -5.45
CA THR A 308 12.03 -5.74 -6.35
C THR A 308 12.53 -4.43 -5.75
N LEU A 309 12.68 -3.41 -6.58
CA LEU A 309 12.98 -2.05 -6.11
C LEU A 309 11.85 -1.52 -5.21
N GLY A 310 10.60 -2.00 -5.42
CA GLY A 310 9.44 -1.72 -4.58
C GLY A 310 9.57 -2.22 -3.14
N VAL A 311 10.46 -3.19 -2.88
CA VAL A 311 10.84 -3.64 -1.54
C VAL A 311 12.10 -2.92 -1.05
N VAL A 312 13.12 -2.84 -1.91
CA VAL A 312 14.45 -2.33 -1.52
C VAL A 312 14.43 -0.84 -1.15
N GLY A 313 13.70 -0.03 -1.93
CA GLY A 313 13.57 1.41 -1.65
C GLY A 313 12.99 1.72 -0.28
N PRO A 314 11.81 1.19 0.07
CA PRO A 314 11.22 1.35 1.41
C PRO A 314 12.11 0.82 2.55
N VAL A 315 12.75 -0.33 2.36
CA VAL A 315 13.68 -0.89 3.35
C VAL A 315 14.85 0.07 3.62
N LEU A 316 15.43 0.65 2.58
CA LEU A 316 16.49 1.65 2.71
C LEU A 316 16.02 2.91 3.46
N ALA A 317 14.89 3.47 3.06
CA ALA A 317 14.29 4.64 3.70
C ALA A 317 13.98 4.36 5.18
N GLY A 318 13.39 3.20 5.48
CA GLY A 318 13.02 2.78 6.83
C GLY A 318 14.21 2.54 7.74
N LEU A 319 15.29 1.94 7.26
CA LEU A 319 16.52 1.74 8.04
C LEU A 319 17.24 3.06 8.36
N ARG A 320 17.28 4.01 7.41
CA ARG A 320 17.80 5.37 7.65
C ARG A 320 16.95 6.09 8.71
N ALA A 321 15.64 6.04 8.54
CA ALA A 321 14.67 6.62 9.48
C ALA A 321 14.82 6.02 10.89
N ALA A 322 14.93 4.70 10.99
CA ALA A 322 15.11 4.01 12.27
C ALA A 322 16.44 4.38 12.95
N ALA A 323 17.54 4.50 12.19
CA ALA A 323 18.83 4.92 12.73
C ALA A 323 18.77 6.33 13.34
N ASP A 324 18.02 7.25 12.71
CA ASP A 324 17.82 8.59 13.24
C ASP A 324 16.92 8.59 14.49
N LEU A 325 15.85 7.79 14.51
CA LEU A 325 15.01 7.60 15.69
C LEU A 325 15.80 7.02 16.88
N ALA A 326 16.70 6.06 16.61
CA ALA A 326 17.57 5.48 17.63
C ALA A 326 18.54 6.52 18.21
N ARG A 327 19.14 7.35 17.34
CA ARG A 327 20.00 8.46 17.77
C ARG A 327 19.24 9.44 18.65
N ALA A 328 18.03 9.83 18.24
CA ALA A 328 17.18 10.75 18.99
C ALA A 328 16.80 10.21 20.38
N ARG A 329 16.77 8.88 20.53
CA ARG A 329 16.49 8.21 21.80
C ARG A 329 17.76 7.96 22.65
N GLY A 330 18.95 8.23 22.14
CA GLY A 330 20.21 7.90 22.81
C GLY A 330 20.67 6.44 22.65
N GLU A 331 20.02 5.67 21.80
CA GLU A 331 20.35 4.27 21.52
C GLU A 331 21.49 4.16 20.49
N THR A 332 22.67 4.62 20.86
CA THR A 332 23.82 4.80 19.94
C THR A 332 24.24 3.53 19.24
N ARG A 333 24.22 2.39 19.93
CA ARG A 333 24.55 1.07 19.33
C ARG A 333 23.54 0.70 18.24
N LYS A 334 22.24 0.85 18.50
CA LYS A 334 21.19 0.59 17.51
C LYS A 334 21.25 1.56 16.34
N ALA A 335 21.53 2.83 16.60
CA ALA A 335 21.72 3.83 15.54
C ALA A 335 22.87 3.44 14.60
N ALA A 336 24.00 2.97 15.14
CA ALA A 336 25.13 2.50 14.33
C ALA A 336 24.81 1.23 13.55
N GLU A 337 24.17 0.24 14.19
CA GLU A 337 23.75 -1.03 13.57
C GLU A 337 22.83 -0.79 12.38
N TRP A 338 21.76 -0.01 12.56
CA TRP A 338 20.79 0.23 11.49
C TRP A 338 21.30 1.17 10.39
N ARG A 339 22.20 2.12 10.74
CA ARG A 339 22.91 2.92 9.73
C ARG A 339 23.83 2.05 8.88
N HIS A 340 24.54 1.11 9.48
CA HIS A 340 25.37 0.16 8.74
C HIS A 340 24.51 -0.74 7.82
N ALA A 341 23.35 -1.22 8.30
CA ALA A 341 22.41 -1.98 7.48
C ALA A 341 21.88 -1.11 6.30
N ALA A 342 21.49 0.14 6.54
CA ALA A 342 21.07 1.07 5.48
C ALA A 342 22.19 1.29 4.45
N GLN A 343 23.44 1.42 4.89
CA GLN A 343 24.58 1.56 3.97
C GLN A 343 24.75 0.31 3.09
N ARG A 344 24.66 -0.90 3.66
CA ARG A 344 24.70 -2.14 2.88
C ARG A 344 23.61 -2.20 1.80
N VAL A 345 22.36 -1.79 2.12
CA VAL A 345 21.28 -1.71 1.14
C VAL A 345 21.59 -0.66 0.07
N SER A 346 22.08 0.52 0.46
CA SER A 346 22.48 1.58 -0.48
C SER A 346 23.55 1.12 -1.46
N ASP A 347 24.58 0.42 -0.95
CA ASP A 347 25.66 -0.15 -1.77
C ASP A 347 25.14 -1.24 -2.71
N ALA A 348 24.17 -2.05 -2.24
CA ALA A 348 23.52 -3.06 -3.08
C ALA A 348 22.71 -2.42 -4.22
N VAL A 349 21.98 -1.34 -3.95
CA VAL A 349 21.28 -0.57 -4.99
C VAL A 349 22.27 -0.03 -6.03
N ALA A 350 23.40 0.54 -5.58
CA ALA A 350 24.43 1.07 -6.48
C ALA A 350 25.09 -0.02 -7.35
N ARG A 351 25.29 -1.22 -6.80
CA ARG A 351 25.91 -2.31 -7.54
C ARG A 351 24.96 -3.12 -8.42
N GLN A 352 23.70 -3.29 -8.01
CA GLN A 352 22.80 -4.25 -8.65
C GLN A 352 21.66 -3.61 -9.45
N PHE A 353 21.18 -2.42 -9.08
CA PHE A 353 20.11 -1.71 -9.80
C PHE A 353 20.64 -0.60 -10.70
N ALA A 354 21.55 0.22 -10.19
CA ALA A 354 22.06 1.38 -10.95
C ALA A 354 22.69 1.04 -12.31
N PRO A 355 23.47 -0.06 -12.47
CA PRO A 355 24.03 -0.41 -13.77
C PRO A 355 23.00 -0.72 -14.85
N TYR A 356 21.76 -1.00 -14.47
CA TYR A 356 20.66 -1.32 -15.38
C TYR A 356 19.61 -0.22 -15.46
N GLY A 357 19.87 0.97 -14.89
CA GLY A 357 18.96 2.12 -14.92
C GLY A 357 17.82 2.03 -13.90
N TYR A 358 18.03 1.35 -12.76
CA TYR A 358 17.07 1.20 -11.67
C TYR A 358 15.76 0.49 -12.07
N PRO A 359 15.82 -0.66 -12.72
CA PRO A 359 14.62 -1.43 -13.06
C PRO A 359 13.94 -1.98 -11.82
N ARG A 360 12.69 -2.45 -11.97
CA ARG A 360 11.96 -3.14 -10.89
C ARG A 360 12.71 -4.35 -10.34
N SER A 361 13.20 -5.22 -11.23
CA SER A 361 14.06 -6.36 -10.87
C SER A 361 15.51 -6.09 -11.25
N PRO A 362 16.51 -6.42 -10.41
CA PRO A 362 17.92 -6.07 -10.60
C PRO A 362 18.60 -6.98 -11.64
N ILE A 363 18.13 -6.99 -12.85
CA ILE A 363 18.63 -7.79 -13.97
C ILE A 363 18.87 -6.97 -15.22
N ARG A 364 19.74 -7.46 -16.11
CA ARG A 364 19.91 -6.87 -17.45
C ARG A 364 18.60 -6.98 -18.22
N GLY A 365 18.13 -5.86 -18.80
CA GLY A 365 16.84 -5.77 -19.50
C GLY A 365 15.63 -5.80 -18.58
N GLY A 366 15.84 -5.60 -17.29
CA GLY A 366 14.77 -5.36 -16.31
C GLY A 366 13.91 -4.18 -16.74
N ARG A 367 12.61 -4.27 -16.47
CA ARG A 367 11.63 -3.24 -16.82
C ARG A 367 11.43 -2.28 -15.67
N MET A 368 11.15 -1.04 -16.01
CA MET A 368 10.94 0.01 -15.00
C MET A 368 9.52 -0.03 -14.43
N ASP A 369 9.42 0.43 -13.21
CA ASP A 369 8.14 0.72 -12.56
C ASP A 369 8.25 2.00 -11.72
N THR A 370 7.15 2.40 -11.09
CA THR A 370 7.09 3.62 -10.29
C THR A 370 7.96 3.56 -9.03
N SER A 371 8.40 2.37 -8.59
CA SER A 371 9.23 2.23 -7.39
C SER A 371 10.59 2.93 -7.45
N VAL A 372 11.06 3.31 -8.64
CA VAL A 372 12.26 4.15 -8.77
C VAL A 372 12.12 5.47 -8.01
N THR A 373 10.90 6.00 -7.82
CA THR A 373 10.61 7.20 -7.02
C THR A 373 10.95 7.02 -5.54
N PHE A 374 10.99 5.79 -5.05
CA PHE A 374 11.34 5.47 -3.65
C PHE A 374 12.85 5.68 -3.33
N LEU A 375 13.66 5.91 -4.35
CA LEU A 375 15.07 6.28 -4.22
C LEU A 375 15.32 7.80 -4.30
N ALA A 376 14.26 8.62 -4.33
CA ALA A 376 14.33 10.07 -4.45
C ALA A 376 13.67 10.77 -3.23
N PRO A 377 13.82 12.10 -3.09
CA PRO A 377 13.06 12.84 -2.08
C PRO A 377 11.54 12.59 -2.21
N PRO A 378 10.81 12.45 -1.08
CA PRO A 378 11.25 12.63 0.31
C PRO A 378 11.77 11.35 1.00
N PHE A 379 12.04 10.27 0.27
CA PHE A 379 12.44 8.97 0.83
C PHE A 379 13.95 8.77 0.89
N ALA A 380 14.68 9.46 0.01
CA ALA A 380 16.13 9.41 -0.07
C ALA A 380 16.69 10.77 -0.53
N PRO A 381 17.97 11.07 -0.27
CA PRO A 381 18.63 12.24 -0.83
C PRO A 381 18.58 12.25 -2.36
N ALA A 382 18.60 13.46 -2.95
CA ALA A 382 18.60 13.62 -4.40
C ALA A 382 19.88 13.01 -5.04
N ASP A 383 19.67 12.25 -6.12
CA ASP A 383 20.73 11.70 -6.99
C ASP A 383 20.31 11.97 -8.45
N THR A 384 21.22 12.54 -9.24
CA THR A 384 20.93 12.90 -10.63
C THR A 384 20.65 11.69 -11.52
N ARG A 385 21.29 10.54 -11.24
CA ARG A 385 21.04 9.29 -11.97
C ARG A 385 19.65 8.74 -11.67
N VAL A 386 19.22 8.80 -10.42
CA VAL A 386 17.86 8.42 -10.00
C VAL A 386 16.85 9.39 -10.63
N THR A 387 17.11 10.69 -10.63
CA THR A 387 16.25 11.69 -11.28
C THR A 387 16.07 11.40 -12.78
N SER A 388 17.15 11.06 -13.47
CA SER A 388 17.08 10.66 -14.89
C SER A 388 16.29 9.36 -15.10
N ALA A 389 16.46 8.40 -14.20
CA ALA A 389 15.72 7.13 -14.23
C ALA A 389 14.21 7.33 -13.95
N ILE A 390 13.84 8.25 -13.05
CA ILE A 390 12.44 8.62 -12.81
C ILE A 390 11.81 9.22 -14.06
N ALA A 391 12.50 10.13 -14.75
CA ALA A 391 12.02 10.71 -15.99
C ALA A 391 11.87 9.65 -17.11
N ASP A 392 12.79 8.68 -17.18
CA ASP A 392 12.68 7.55 -18.12
C ASP A 392 11.49 6.64 -17.79
N ALA A 393 11.31 6.29 -16.52
CA ALA A 393 10.17 5.51 -16.04
C ALA A 393 8.84 6.21 -16.35
N ALA A 394 8.73 7.50 -16.06
CA ALA A 394 7.53 8.29 -16.33
C ALA A 394 7.16 8.27 -17.84
N ARG A 395 8.14 8.41 -18.74
CA ARG A 395 7.91 8.31 -20.18
C ARG A 395 7.45 6.91 -20.61
N LYS A 396 8.10 5.86 -20.11
CA LYS A 396 7.80 4.46 -20.47
C LYS A 396 6.45 3.98 -19.96
N GLN A 397 5.97 4.56 -18.88
CA GLN A 397 4.69 4.20 -18.25
C GLN A 397 3.55 5.14 -18.67
N ALA A 398 3.84 6.21 -19.41
CA ALA A 398 2.85 7.20 -19.81
C ALA A 398 1.76 6.60 -20.69
N LEU A 399 0.52 6.99 -20.44
CA LEU A 399 -0.66 6.64 -21.22
C LEU A 399 -1.18 7.84 -22.02
N PRO A 400 -1.91 7.61 -23.12
CA PRO A 400 -2.49 8.69 -23.93
C PRO A 400 -3.41 9.63 -23.16
N ASN A 401 -4.02 9.18 -22.06
CA ASN A 401 -4.86 10.00 -21.18
C ASN A 401 -4.05 10.88 -20.20
N GLY A 402 -2.72 10.87 -20.25
CA GLY A 402 -1.82 11.66 -19.40
C GLY A 402 -1.43 11.03 -18.07
N GLY A 403 -2.12 9.98 -17.63
CA GLY A 403 -1.72 9.21 -16.44
C GLY A 403 -0.69 8.14 -16.75
N VAL A 404 -0.36 7.30 -15.78
CA VAL A 404 0.67 6.26 -15.94
C VAL A 404 0.16 4.86 -15.55
N LEU A 405 0.79 3.84 -16.14
CA LEU A 405 0.71 2.46 -15.64
C LEU A 405 1.58 2.31 -14.39
N PRO A 406 1.33 1.30 -13.53
CA PRO A 406 2.22 0.98 -12.41
C PRO A 406 3.64 0.64 -12.83
N GLY A 407 3.82 0.10 -14.03
CA GLY A 407 5.12 -0.22 -14.60
C GLY A 407 5.00 -0.85 -16.00
N GLU A 408 6.12 -0.93 -16.71
CA GLU A 408 6.19 -1.48 -18.07
C GLU A 408 5.68 -2.94 -18.18
N ARG A 409 5.71 -3.71 -17.09
CA ARG A 409 5.23 -5.10 -17.04
C ARG A 409 3.97 -5.26 -16.22
N TRP A 410 3.19 -4.22 -16.11
CA TRP A 410 1.88 -4.33 -15.47
C TRP A 410 0.99 -5.32 -16.24
N SER A 411 0.42 -6.30 -15.53
CA SER A 411 -0.38 -7.37 -16.13
C SER A 411 -1.89 -7.06 -16.16
N GLY A 412 -2.29 -5.90 -15.64
CA GLY A 412 -3.68 -5.42 -15.74
C GLY A 412 -3.98 -4.79 -17.09
N ASP A 413 -5.13 -4.12 -17.19
CA ASP A 413 -5.52 -3.41 -18.41
C ASP A 413 -4.47 -2.33 -18.75
N PRO A 414 -3.81 -2.41 -19.93
CA PRO A 414 -2.78 -1.48 -20.34
C PRO A 414 -3.31 -0.09 -20.73
N LYS A 415 -4.61 0.14 -20.69
CA LYS A 415 -5.27 1.41 -21.01
C LYS A 415 -5.76 2.17 -19.79
N VAL A 416 -5.61 1.60 -18.61
CA VAL A 416 -6.09 2.15 -17.35
C VAL A 416 -4.93 2.78 -16.59
N ALA A 417 -5.02 4.09 -16.36
CA ALA A 417 -4.06 4.83 -15.54
C ALA A 417 -4.34 4.60 -14.04
N TRP A 418 -3.25 4.64 -13.26
CA TRP A 418 -3.31 4.48 -11.82
C TRP A 418 -2.95 5.79 -11.14
N THR A 419 -3.83 6.26 -10.28
CA THR A 419 -3.68 7.57 -9.63
C THR A 419 -2.59 7.59 -8.56
N PRO A 420 -2.37 6.53 -7.73
CA PRO A 420 -1.27 6.54 -6.77
C PRO A 420 0.10 6.61 -7.45
N GLU A 421 0.29 5.89 -8.55
CA GLU A 421 1.55 5.93 -9.31
C GLU A 421 1.77 7.28 -10.00
N THR A 422 0.72 7.87 -10.56
CA THR A 422 0.78 9.23 -11.09
C THR A 422 1.12 10.25 -10.00
N ALA A 423 0.53 10.09 -8.80
CA ALA A 423 0.80 10.93 -7.64
C ALA A 423 2.22 10.73 -7.07
N LEU A 424 2.80 9.52 -7.14
CA LEU A 424 4.19 9.25 -6.73
C LEU A 424 5.20 10.00 -7.63
N PHE A 425 4.98 10.06 -8.94
CA PHE A 425 5.79 10.90 -9.81
C PHE A 425 5.64 12.39 -9.46
N GLY A 426 4.41 12.83 -9.17
CA GLY A 426 4.13 14.19 -8.71
C GLY A 426 4.85 14.53 -7.40
N LEU A 427 4.83 13.62 -6.42
CA LEU A 427 5.53 13.79 -5.15
C LEU A 427 7.05 13.85 -5.34
N ALA A 428 7.62 12.95 -6.15
CA ALA A 428 9.05 12.95 -6.42
C ALA A 428 9.51 14.24 -7.14
N ALA A 429 8.67 14.78 -8.02
CA ALA A 429 8.92 16.06 -8.68
C ALA A 429 8.83 17.24 -7.69
N ALA A 430 7.75 17.32 -6.90
CA ALA A 430 7.53 18.38 -5.91
C ALA A 430 8.63 18.40 -4.84
N ALA A 431 8.97 17.24 -4.29
CA ALA A 431 10.00 17.12 -3.25
C ALA A 431 11.42 17.39 -3.74
N ALA A 432 11.65 17.29 -5.07
CA ALA A 432 12.92 17.64 -5.72
C ALA A 432 12.95 19.07 -6.30
N GLY A 433 11.90 19.87 -6.09
CA GLY A 433 11.80 21.25 -6.58
C GLY A 433 11.53 21.38 -8.08
N ARG A 434 11.09 20.30 -8.74
CA ARG A 434 10.67 20.33 -10.15
C ARG A 434 9.19 20.73 -10.24
N THR A 435 8.95 22.01 -10.05
CA THR A 435 7.60 22.59 -9.82
C THR A 435 6.65 22.34 -11.00
N ASP A 436 7.10 22.58 -12.24
CA ASP A 436 6.24 22.44 -13.43
C ASP A 436 5.79 20.98 -13.62
N GLU A 437 6.70 20.02 -13.46
CA GLU A 437 6.39 18.60 -13.56
C GLU A 437 5.41 18.16 -12.44
N ALA A 438 5.59 18.69 -11.22
CA ALA A 438 4.68 18.44 -10.12
C ALA A 438 3.26 18.99 -10.42
N HIS A 439 3.16 20.21 -10.95
CA HIS A 439 1.89 20.82 -11.34
C HIS A 439 1.21 20.07 -12.49
N GLU A 440 1.96 19.55 -13.46
CA GLU A 440 1.41 18.70 -14.52
C GLU A 440 0.69 17.48 -13.93
N ARG A 441 1.33 16.77 -12.99
CA ARG A 441 0.75 15.58 -12.36
C ARG A 441 -0.42 15.93 -11.44
N LEU A 442 -0.31 16.99 -10.65
CA LEU A 442 -1.39 17.45 -9.78
C LEU A 442 -2.59 17.96 -10.58
N GLY A 443 -2.37 18.67 -11.68
CA GLY A 443 -3.42 19.12 -12.59
C GLY A 443 -4.16 17.95 -13.23
N TRP A 444 -3.43 16.91 -13.64
CA TRP A 444 -4.04 15.67 -14.13
C TRP A 444 -4.92 15.02 -13.06
N LEU A 445 -4.42 14.86 -11.82
CA LEU A 445 -5.18 14.30 -10.71
C LEU A 445 -6.43 15.15 -10.40
N ALA A 446 -6.31 16.48 -10.42
CA ALA A 446 -7.42 17.38 -10.17
C ALA A 446 -8.54 17.25 -11.20
N SER A 447 -8.19 17.04 -12.48
CA SER A 447 -9.15 16.92 -13.59
C SER A 447 -9.80 15.54 -13.71
N HIS A 448 -9.28 14.51 -13.01
CA HIS A 448 -9.79 13.14 -13.08
C HIS A 448 -10.40 12.66 -11.75
N ARG A 449 -10.83 13.59 -10.91
CA ARG A 449 -11.60 13.26 -9.69
C ARG A 449 -13.02 12.81 -10.07
N THR A 450 -13.69 12.12 -9.14
CA THR A 450 -15.11 11.80 -9.28
C THR A 450 -15.96 13.08 -9.33
N SER A 451 -17.25 12.97 -9.71
CA SER A 451 -18.21 14.08 -9.68
C SER A 451 -18.33 14.76 -8.30
N LEU A 452 -18.04 14.03 -7.23
CA LEU A 452 -17.98 14.52 -5.85
C LEU A 452 -16.60 15.05 -5.44
N GLY A 453 -15.63 15.09 -6.36
CA GLY A 453 -14.28 15.58 -6.10
C GLY A 453 -13.36 14.59 -5.39
N ALA A 454 -13.78 13.35 -5.16
CA ALA A 454 -12.94 12.33 -4.55
C ALA A 454 -11.88 11.82 -5.55
N LEU A 455 -10.70 11.44 -5.04
CA LEU A 455 -9.61 10.84 -5.83
C LEU A 455 -9.84 9.33 -5.99
N PRO A 456 -10.05 8.83 -7.23
CA PRO A 456 -10.27 7.41 -7.49
C PRO A 456 -8.95 6.62 -7.45
N GLU A 457 -9.02 5.29 -7.45
CA GLU A 457 -7.85 4.43 -7.62
C GLU A 457 -7.29 4.50 -9.06
N LYS A 458 -8.19 4.60 -10.02
CA LYS A 458 -7.87 4.44 -11.44
C LYS A 458 -8.60 5.48 -12.30
N VAL A 459 -8.08 5.65 -13.50
CA VAL A 459 -8.74 6.42 -14.55
C VAL A 459 -8.73 5.60 -15.83
N GLY A 460 -9.90 5.37 -16.39
CA GLY A 460 -10.08 4.61 -17.63
C GLY A 460 -9.52 5.34 -18.85
N GLN A 461 -9.50 4.66 -20.00
CA GLN A 461 -9.01 5.20 -21.26
C GLN A 461 -9.72 6.50 -21.68
N THR A 462 -11.00 6.65 -21.33
CA THR A 462 -11.83 7.82 -21.68
C THR A 462 -11.72 8.96 -20.67
N GLY A 463 -10.79 8.89 -19.71
CA GLY A 463 -10.65 9.88 -18.65
C GLY A 463 -11.65 9.74 -17.49
N ARG A 464 -12.50 8.72 -17.51
CA ARG A 464 -13.49 8.52 -16.42
C ARG A 464 -12.84 7.87 -15.21
N PRO A 465 -13.16 8.32 -13.98
CA PRO A 465 -12.77 7.67 -12.74
C PRO A 465 -13.20 6.20 -12.72
N ALA A 466 -12.35 5.33 -12.17
CA ALA A 466 -12.59 3.90 -12.04
C ALA A 466 -11.97 3.36 -10.73
N GLY A 467 -12.41 2.17 -10.32
CA GLY A 467 -12.03 1.59 -9.04
C GLY A 467 -12.68 2.31 -7.85
N PRO A 468 -12.27 2.00 -6.63
CA PRO A 468 -12.80 2.65 -5.43
C PRO A 468 -12.37 4.12 -5.36
N ALA A 469 -13.27 4.96 -4.84
CA ALA A 469 -13.03 6.35 -4.51
C ALA A 469 -13.75 6.71 -3.19
N PRO A 470 -13.09 7.47 -2.30
CA PRO A 470 -11.71 7.92 -2.37
C PRO A 470 -10.69 6.79 -2.18
N LEU A 471 -9.49 6.93 -2.76
CA LEU A 471 -8.34 6.09 -2.40
C LEU A 471 -7.44 6.87 -1.42
N GLY A 472 -7.28 6.33 -0.21
CA GLY A 472 -6.53 6.97 0.87
C GLY A 472 -5.05 7.19 0.52
N TRP A 473 -4.43 6.27 -0.20
CA TRP A 473 -3.03 6.42 -0.63
C TRP A 473 -2.85 7.58 -1.60
N THR A 474 -3.69 7.69 -2.64
CA THR A 474 -3.66 8.82 -3.57
C THR A 474 -3.91 10.15 -2.87
N ALA A 475 -4.92 10.20 -1.98
CA ALA A 475 -5.21 11.39 -1.18
C ALA A 475 -4.00 11.82 -0.33
N SER A 476 -3.32 10.87 0.30
CA SER A 476 -2.11 11.13 1.08
C SER A 476 -0.97 11.68 0.23
N LEU A 477 -0.73 11.09 -0.95
CA LEU A 477 0.33 11.51 -1.87
C LEU A 477 0.08 12.91 -2.44
N VAL A 478 -1.18 13.24 -2.75
CA VAL A 478 -1.56 14.59 -3.18
C VAL A 478 -1.27 15.63 -2.11
N LEU A 479 -1.67 15.38 -0.86
CA LEU A 479 -1.40 16.29 0.27
C LEU A 479 0.11 16.48 0.52
N LEU A 480 0.88 15.41 0.41
CA LEU A 480 2.35 15.47 0.51
C LEU A 480 2.97 16.27 -0.64
N SER A 481 2.50 16.07 -1.87
CA SER A 481 2.98 16.81 -3.04
C SER A 481 2.70 18.30 -2.93
N LEU A 482 1.48 18.67 -2.55
CA LEU A 482 1.09 20.07 -2.33
C LEU A 482 1.90 20.72 -1.21
N SER A 483 2.12 19.99 -0.11
CA SER A 483 2.94 20.47 0.99
C SER A 483 4.43 20.62 0.59
N ALA A 484 4.94 19.71 -0.28
CA ALA A 484 6.32 19.76 -0.78
C ALA A 484 6.59 20.99 -1.66
N LEU A 485 5.59 21.42 -2.44
CA LEU A 485 5.66 22.64 -3.23
C LEU A 485 5.73 23.92 -2.37
N GLU A 486 5.14 23.89 -1.18
CA GLU A 486 5.14 25.03 -0.26
C GLU A 486 6.37 25.06 0.68
N ARG A 487 6.83 23.89 1.10
CA ARG A 487 7.96 23.74 2.04
C ARG A 487 8.65 22.39 1.85
N PRO A 488 9.99 22.36 1.91
CA PRO A 488 10.73 21.10 1.82
C PRO A 488 10.22 20.06 2.83
N LEU A 489 10.06 18.82 2.36
CA LEU A 489 9.79 17.67 3.20
C LEU A 489 11.09 17.14 3.82
N PRO A 490 11.06 16.60 5.06
CA PRO A 490 12.24 15.98 5.65
C PRO A 490 12.63 14.72 4.86
N ILE A 491 13.94 14.43 4.82
CA ILE A 491 14.54 13.27 4.14
C ILE A 491 15.39 12.51 5.17
N PRO A 492 15.23 11.16 5.30
CA PRO A 492 15.94 10.37 6.28
C PRO A 492 17.42 10.09 5.93
#